data_727ec6ec863e31394cbd5e8c02d49328
#
_entry.id   727ec6ec863e31394cbd5e8c02d49328
#
_cell.length_a   1.000
_cell.length_b   1.000
_cell.length_c   1.000
_cell.angle_alpha   90.00
_cell.angle_beta   90.00
_cell.angle_gamma   90.00
#
_symmetry.space_group_name_H-M   'P 1'
#
loop_
_entity.id
_entity.type
_entity.pdbx_description
1 polymer ?
#
loop_
_entity_poly.entity_id
_entity_poly.type
_entity_poly.pdbx_seq_one_letter_code
_entity_poly.pdbx_strand_id
1 'polypeptide(L)'
;MKTALRLLLLAFVAIGTAAAAEASDNRLRDDCANDSRRISINAWPQTDFSRCTIDISEILSGGPGKDGIPALDQIRVIDVAAEESLSIHEPVISLSIDGVARAWPLRYLIWHEIANDTLAGVPIAVTYCPLCNAAIVFDRRLDGQELDFGTTGNLRKSDLVMYDRQTESWWQQYTGEAIIGTHAGRKLDVLASRLESWWEFRQRHPGGTVLVPTSPGSRPYGANPYAGYDTSGFPFLYEGEVPQGIAPLARVVVVEGQAWSLALLREKGSITSGDLMLTWMPGQRSALDRRDITAGRMVGTVTAQRQTGDGAVDVPYDVTFAFVFHAFTPEGKIIGAAQ
;
A
#
# COMPACT_ATOMS: atom_id res chain seq x y z
N MET A 1 12.90 -37.47 52.59
CA MET A 1 14.00 -37.74 51.65
C MET A 1 13.52 -37.30 50.28
N LYS A 2 13.69 -36.05 49.93
CA LYS A 2 14.86 -35.36 49.32
C LYS A 2 15.16 -35.88 47.92
N THR A 3 14.89 -35.00 46.98
CA THR A 3 15.72 -34.45 45.94
C THR A 3 15.50 -34.99 44.51
N ALA A 4 15.27 -34.02 43.66
CA ALA A 4 15.74 -33.80 42.31
C ALA A 4 14.72 -33.98 41.20
N LEU A 5 14.16 -32.85 40.81
CA LEU A 5 13.72 -32.62 39.44
C LEU A 5 13.88 -31.14 39.12
N ARG A 6 15.03 -30.76 38.58
CA ARG A 6 15.27 -29.51 37.84
C ARG A 6 16.32 -29.80 36.80
N LEU A 7 16.00 -29.54 35.60
CA LEU A 7 16.75 -29.16 34.40
C LEU A 7 16.16 -29.82 33.15
N LEU A 8 15.37 -29.09 32.41
CA LEU A 8 15.27 -29.20 30.95
C LEU A 8 14.29 -28.14 30.47
N LEU A 9 14.79 -26.93 30.36
CA LEU A 9 14.10 -25.88 29.55
C LEU A 9 15.17 -24.87 29.18
N LEU A 10 15.82 -25.09 28.03
CA LEU A 10 16.59 -24.06 27.31
C LEU A 10 17.20 -24.70 26.05
N ALA A 11 16.44 -24.80 24.99
CA ALA A 11 16.94 -24.96 23.61
C ALA A 11 15.82 -24.91 22.58
N PHE A 12 15.18 -23.76 22.40
CA PHE A 12 14.31 -23.56 21.24
C PHE A 12 14.14 -22.05 20.95
N VAL A 13 15.20 -21.35 20.57
CA VAL A 13 15.08 -19.96 20.05
C VAL A 13 16.12 -19.63 18.96
N ALA A 14 16.74 -20.57 18.32
CA ALA A 14 17.82 -20.24 17.36
C ALA A 14 17.60 -20.73 15.91
N ILE A 15 16.42 -21.22 15.53
CA ILE A 15 16.22 -21.82 14.18
C ILE A 15 15.41 -20.92 13.24
N GLY A 16 14.73 -19.88 13.73
CA GLY A 16 13.82 -19.07 12.88
C GLY A 16 14.51 -18.00 12.00
N THR A 17 15.68 -17.52 12.39
CA THR A 17 16.32 -16.38 11.68
C THR A 17 17.18 -16.78 10.49
N ALA A 18 17.77 -17.97 10.49
CA ALA A 18 18.59 -18.44 9.37
C ALA A 18 17.74 -18.81 8.14
N ALA A 19 16.57 -19.43 8.33
CA ALA A 19 15.69 -19.83 7.23
C ALA A 19 15.08 -18.65 6.46
N ALA A 20 14.83 -17.51 7.12
CA ALA A 20 14.31 -16.30 6.46
C ALA A 20 15.41 -15.58 5.65
N ALA A 21 16.64 -15.60 6.12
CA ALA A 21 17.79 -15.04 5.39
C ALA A 21 18.16 -15.88 4.17
N GLU A 22 18.14 -17.22 4.28
CA GLU A 22 18.40 -18.13 3.15
C GLU A 22 17.29 -18.08 2.08
N ALA A 23 16.01 -17.90 2.47
CA ALA A 23 14.92 -17.78 1.50
C ALA A 23 14.96 -16.46 0.70
N SER A 24 15.59 -15.39 1.23
CA SER A 24 15.77 -14.12 0.52
C SER A 24 16.89 -14.19 -0.52
N ASP A 25 17.95 -14.90 -0.23
CA ASP A 25 19.12 -14.99 -1.12
C ASP A 25 18.83 -15.80 -2.41
N ASN A 26 17.90 -16.74 -2.35
CA ASN A 26 17.49 -17.56 -3.51
C ASN A 26 16.64 -16.79 -4.54
N ARG A 27 16.28 -15.54 -4.29
CA ARG A 27 15.51 -14.67 -5.22
C ARG A 27 16.38 -13.65 -5.95
N LEU A 28 17.64 -13.51 -5.55
CA LEU A 28 18.54 -12.54 -6.17
C LEU A 28 18.91 -12.98 -7.58
N ARG A 29 19.01 -12.02 -8.49
CA ARG A 29 19.45 -12.23 -9.88
C ARG A 29 20.96 -11.99 -9.99
N ASP A 30 21.60 -12.70 -10.90
CA ASP A 30 23.05 -12.60 -11.16
C ASP A 30 23.40 -11.47 -12.16
N ASP A 31 22.39 -10.91 -12.84
CA ASP A 31 22.56 -9.96 -13.96
C ASP A 31 22.27 -8.49 -13.60
N CYS A 32 21.94 -8.19 -12.33
CA CYS A 32 21.53 -6.88 -11.86
C CYS A 32 22.48 -5.73 -12.28
N ALA A 33 23.78 -5.95 -12.15
CA ALA A 33 24.79 -4.91 -12.44
C ALA A 33 24.84 -4.50 -13.92
N ASN A 34 24.45 -5.38 -14.83
CA ASN A 34 24.50 -5.14 -16.27
C ASN A 34 23.40 -4.18 -16.75
N ASP A 35 22.24 -4.17 -16.08
CA ASP A 35 21.07 -3.40 -16.45
C ASP A 35 21.02 -2.02 -15.78
N SER A 36 21.81 -1.80 -14.72
CA SER A 36 21.80 -0.54 -13.95
C SER A 36 22.20 0.71 -14.74
N ARG A 37 22.76 0.57 -15.94
CA ARG A 37 23.17 1.70 -16.82
C ARG A 37 22.00 2.61 -17.24
N ARG A 38 20.77 2.16 -17.14
CA ARG A 38 19.56 2.94 -17.49
C ARG A 38 19.10 3.85 -16.35
N ILE A 39 19.57 3.60 -15.14
CA ILE A 39 19.23 4.38 -13.95
C ILE A 39 20.32 5.44 -13.71
N SER A 40 19.94 6.64 -13.32
CA SER A 40 20.89 7.67 -12.91
C SER A 40 21.52 7.31 -11.56
N ILE A 41 22.46 6.37 -11.54
CA ILE A 41 23.10 5.84 -10.34
C ILE A 41 23.75 6.91 -9.45
N ASN A 42 24.15 8.05 -10.03
CA ASN A 42 24.75 9.17 -9.27
C ASN A 42 23.78 9.77 -8.22
N ALA A 43 22.48 9.60 -8.39
CA ALA A 43 21.47 10.02 -7.42
C ALA A 43 21.32 9.04 -6.25
N TRP A 44 21.98 7.87 -6.33
CA TRP A 44 21.78 6.72 -5.45
C TRP A 44 23.12 6.16 -4.95
N PRO A 45 23.92 6.95 -4.19
CA PRO A 45 25.30 6.57 -3.83
C PRO A 45 25.37 5.40 -2.85
N GLN A 46 24.29 5.07 -2.13
CA GLN A 46 24.24 3.97 -1.16
C GLN A 46 23.56 2.71 -1.72
N THR A 47 22.89 2.80 -2.87
CA THR A 47 22.18 1.66 -3.45
C THR A 47 23.15 0.64 -4.02
N ASP A 48 23.09 -0.58 -3.52
CA ASP A 48 23.81 -1.71 -4.11
C ASP A 48 23.07 -2.27 -5.33
N PHE A 49 23.36 -1.73 -6.50
CA PHE A 49 22.75 -2.19 -7.76
C PHE A 49 23.23 -3.58 -8.23
N SER A 50 24.15 -4.23 -7.52
CA SER A 50 24.49 -5.63 -7.80
C SER A 50 23.48 -6.63 -7.22
N ARG A 51 22.57 -6.16 -6.38
CA ARG A 51 21.54 -6.96 -5.71
C ARG A 51 20.15 -6.55 -6.20
N CYS A 52 19.46 -7.43 -6.90
CA CYS A 52 18.08 -7.19 -7.33
C CYS A 52 17.27 -8.50 -7.42
N THR A 53 15.95 -8.39 -7.37
CA THR A 53 15.01 -9.50 -7.54
C THR A 53 14.20 -9.41 -8.82
N ILE A 54 14.39 -8.33 -9.59
CA ILE A 54 13.62 -8.00 -10.78
C ILE A 54 14.56 -7.74 -11.97
N ASP A 55 14.01 -7.72 -13.16
CA ASP A 55 14.69 -7.13 -14.32
C ASP A 55 14.67 -5.60 -14.16
N ILE A 56 15.86 -4.99 -14.02
CA ILE A 56 15.99 -3.54 -13.85
C ILE A 56 15.46 -2.77 -15.07
N SER A 57 15.41 -3.40 -16.25
CA SER A 57 14.84 -2.79 -17.45
C SER A 57 13.33 -2.52 -17.34
N GLU A 58 12.62 -3.17 -16.41
CA GLU A 58 11.21 -2.88 -16.10
C GLU A 58 11.01 -1.53 -15.37
N ILE A 59 12.07 -0.90 -14.88
CA ILE A 59 12.00 0.39 -14.19
C ILE A 59 11.89 1.52 -15.22
N LEU A 60 10.81 2.28 -15.11
CA LEU A 60 10.52 3.45 -15.95
C LEU A 60 10.55 4.73 -15.10
N SER A 61 11.05 5.82 -15.69
CA SER A 61 10.97 7.13 -15.03
C SER A 61 9.52 7.63 -15.04
N GLY A 62 9.00 8.00 -13.86
CA GLY A 62 7.71 8.67 -13.72
C GLY A 62 7.74 10.18 -14.02
N GLY A 63 8.94 10.73 -14.27
CA GLY A 63 9.17 12.14 -14.52
C GLY A 63 9.82 12.88 -13.33
N PRO A 64 9.26 12.88 -12.12
CA PRO A 64 9.93 13.41 -10.94
C PRO A 64 11.23 12.65 -10.65
N GLY A 65 12.25 13.35 -10.10
CA GLY A 65 13.45 12.69 -9.58
C GLY A 65 13.23 12.17 -8.16
N LYS A 66 14.33 11.72 -7.52
CA LYS A 66 14.36 11.32 -6.11
C LYS A 66 13.75 12.41 -5.22
N ASP A 67 12.75 12.05 -4.41
CA ASP A 67 11.94 12.94 -3.57
C ASP A 67 11.29 14.13 -4.32
N GLY A 68 11.15 14.04 -5.65
CA GLY A 68 10.41 15.04 -6.44
C GLY A 68 8.91 15.09 -6.07
N ILE A 69 8.38 13.99 -5.54
CA ILE A 69 7.13 13.91 -4.77
C ILE A 69 7.55 13.71 -3.31
N PRO A 70 7.62 14.78 -2.48
CA PRO A 70 8.16 14.67 -1.14
C PRO A 70 7.23 13.91 -0.21
N ALA A 71 7.74 12.89 0.47
CA ALA A 71 7.03 12.18 1.52
C ALA A 71 6.69 13.11 2.70
N LEU A 72 5.64 12.78 3.45
CA LEU A 72 5.29 13.45 4.70
C LEU A 72 6.06 12.80 5.86
N ASP A 73 7.03 13.53 6.40
CA ASP A 73 7.85 13.08 7.53
C ASP A 73 7.49 13.83 8.82
N GLN A 74 6.91 15.03 8.67
CA GLN A 74 6.42 15.81 9.80
C GLN A 74 4.90 15.66 9.90
N ILE A 75 4.48 14.69 10.69
CA ILE A 75 3.07 14.36 10.84
C ILE A 75 2.41 15.34 11.81
N ARG A 76 1.41 16.06 11.30
CA ARG A 76 0.50 16.88 12.09
C ARG A 76 -0.89 16.26 12.03
N VAL A 77 -1.52 16.11 13.19
CA VAL A 77 -2.88 15.58 13.30
C VAL A 77 -3.75 16.52 14.11
N ILE A 78 -5.05 16.42 13.89
CA ILE A 78 -6.09 17.04 14.72
C ILE A 78 -7.13 15.98 15.10
N ASP A 79 -7.91 16.26 16.11
CA ASP A 79 -9.02 15.39 16.50
C ASP A 79 -10.08 15.32 15.38
N VAL A 80 -10.70 14.17 15.22
CA VAL A 80 -11.79 13.96 14.26
C VAL A 80 -12.90 15.00 14.42
N ALA A 81 -13.22 15.38 15.67
CA ALA A 81 -14.25 16.37 15.96
C ALA A 81 -13.88 17.80 15.51
N ALA A 82 -12.60 18.10 15.31
CA ALA A 82 -12.11 19.41 14.89
C ALA A 82 -11.94 19.53 13.36
N GLU A 83 -12.07 18.40 12.60
CA GLU A 83 -11.92 18.41 11.15
C GLU A 83 -13.25 18.78 10.48
N GLU A 84 -13.31 19.96 9.87
CA GLU A 84 -14.49 20.51 9.20
C GLU A 84 -14.32 20.66 7.68
N SER A 85 -13.10 20.50 7.16
CA SER A 85 -12.80 20.77 5.75
C SER A 85 -13.01 19.56 4.83
N LEU A 86 -13.01 18.35 5.36
CA LEU A 86 -13.20 17.12 4.60
C LEU A 86 -14.68 16.88 4.30
N SER A 87 -15.01 16.66 3.02
CA SER A 87 -16.32 16.15 2.65
C SER A 87 -16.53 14.75 3.20
N ILE A 88 -17.74 14.46 3.67
CA ILE A 88 -18.10 13.16 4.26
C ILE A 88 -17.83 11.96 3.33
N HIS A 89 -17.79 12.19 2.02
CA HIS A 89 -17.57 11.16 1.01
C HIS A 89 -16.13 11.07 0.52
N GLU A 90 -15.23 11.92 1.01
CA GLU A 90 -13.83 11.85 0.61
C GLU A 90 -13.15 10.58 1.11
N PRO A 91 -12.31 9.96 0.28
CA PRO A 91 -11.57 8.76 0.66
C PRO A 91 -10.44 9.09 1.64
N VAL A 92 -10.32 8.25 2.64
CA VAL A 92 -9.22 8.26 3.61
C VAL A 92 -8.65 6.85 3.76
N ILE A 93 -7.35 6.74 3.93
CA ILE A 93 -6.74 5.53 4.49
C ILE A 93 -6.92 5.61 5.99
N SER A 94 -7.29 4.53 6.64
CA SER A 94 -7.46 4.48 8.09
C SER A 94 -6.81 3.24 8.69
N LEU A 95 -6.29 3.38 9.90
CA LEU A 95 -5.72 2.29 10.68
C LEU A 95 -6.07 2.48 12.16
N SER A 96 -6.31 1.37 12.84
CA SER A 96 -6.46 1.34 14.28
C SER A 96 -5.53 0.29 14.88
N ILE A 97 -4.70 0.70 15.85
CA ILE A 97 -3.79 -0.18 16.60
C ILE A 97 -4.08 0.07 18.08
N ASP A 98 -4.36 -0.99 18.84
CA ASP A 98 -4.61 -0.94 20.29
C ASP A 98 -5.64 0.14 20.70
N GLY A 99 -6.68 0.32 19.89
CA GLY A 99 -7.75 1.29 20.14
C GLY A 99 -7.42 2.73 19.75
N VAL A 100 -6.19 3.02 19.33
CA VAL A 100 -5.79 4.32 18.76
C VAL A 100 -6.03 4.31 17.26
N ALA A 101 -6.88 5.22 16.75
CA ALA A 101 -7.24 5.27 15.34
C ALA A 101 -6.81 6.59 14.68
N ARG A 102 -6.35 6.49 13.44
CA ARG A 102 -5.99 7.65 12.61
C ARG A 102 -6.41 7.49 11.17
N ALA A 103 -6.79 8.60 10.55
CA ALA A 103 -7.09 8.68 9.12
C ALA A 103 -6.05 9.55 8.39
N TRP A 104 -5.71 9.13 7.17
CA TRP A 104 -4.84 9.85 6.22
C TRP A 104 -5.64 10.12 4.95
N PRO A 105 -6.14 11.37 4.76
CA PRO A 105 -6.96 11.72 3.60
C PRO A 105 -6.19 11.61 2.28
N LEU A 106 -6.81 10.97 1.26
CA LEU A 106 -6.17 10.86 -0.05
C LEU A 106 -5.93 12.21 -0.72
N ARG A 107 -6.66 13.29 -0.34
CA ARG A 107 -6.39 14.65 -0.82
C ARG A 107 -4.98 15.13 -0.53
N TYR A 108 -4.32 14.56 0.48
CA TYR A 108 -2.91 14.83 0.83
C TYR A 108 -2.01 13.80 0.17
N LEU A 109 -2.31 12.50 0.33
CA LEU A 109 -1.45 11.43 -0.17
C LEU A 109 -1.35 11.39 -1.70
N ILE A 110 -2.32 11.91 -2.44
CA ILE A 110 -2.22 12.04 -3.90
C ILE A 110 -1.10 12.99 -4.36
N TRP A 111 -0.59 13.83 -3.46
CA TRP A 111 0.50 14.78 -3.67
C TRP A 111 1.82 14.40 -3.00
N HIS A 112 1.78 13.43 -2.11
CA HIS A 112 2.92 13.04 -1.28
C HIS A 112 3.25 11.54 -1.37
N GLU A 113 2.30 10.73 -1.75
CA GLU A 113 2.37 9.27 -1.95
C GLU A 113 2.76 8.47 -0.70
N ILE A 114 3.57 9.04 0.20
CA ILE A 114 4.07 8.37 1.42
C ILE A 114 3.92 9.30 2.61
N ALA A 115 3.45 8.76 3.75
CA ALA A 115 3.56 9.39 5.07
C ALA A 115 4.27 8.43 6.03
N ASN A 116 5.45 8.84 6.53
CA ASN A 116 6.17 8.16 7.59
C ASN A 116 5.60 8.62 8.94
N ASP A 117 4.85 7.76 9.60
CA ASP A 117 4.10 8.09 10.82
C ASP A 117 4.40 7.08 11.93
N THR A 118 3.88 7.35 13.12
CA THR A 118 3.86 6.43 14.25
C THR A 118 2.46 6.42 14.86
N LEU A 119 1.85 5.26 14.98
CA LEU A 119 0.53 5.07 15.58
C LEU A 119 0.62 4.09 16.74
N ALA A 120 0.16 4.47 17.93
CA ALA A 120 0.25 3.66 19.15
C ALA A 120 1.67 3.10 19.41
N GLY A 121 2.72 3.86 19.08
CA GLY A 121 4.11 3.43 19.23
C GLY A 121 4.63 2.49 18.12
N VAL A 122 3.82 2.14 17.14
CA VAL A 122 4.23 1.36 15.96
C VAL A 122 4.61 2.31 14.82
N PRO A 123 5.88 2.29 14.35
CA PRO A 123 6.29 3.03 13.16
C PRO A 123 5.60 2.47 11.90
N ILE A 124 4.95 3.33 11.13
CA ILE A 124 4.18 2.91 9.94
C ILE A 124 4.52 3.77 8.72
N ALA A 125 4.51 3.17 7.53
CA ALA A 125 4.50 3.85 6.25
C ALA A 125 3.10 3.75 5.65
N VAL A 126 2.39 4.87 5.57
CA VAL A 126 1.10 4.96 4.90
C VAL A 126 1.36 5.36 3.46
N THR A 127 1.04 4.49 2.52
CA THR A 127 1.39 4.69 1.12
C THR A 127 0.17 4.70 0.22
N TYR A 128 0.23 5.50 -0.85
CA TYR A 128 -0.79 5.57 -1.88
C TYR A 128 -0.15 5.74 -3.25
N CYS A 129 -0.35 4.77 -4.14
CA CYS A 129 -0.02 4.90 -5.56
C CYS A 129 -1.27 5.32 -6.35
N PRO A 130 -1.38 6.56 -6.84
CA PRO A 130 -2.55 7.00 -7.60
C PRO A 130 -2.75 6.21 -8.90
N LEU A 131 -1.67 5.85 -9.59
CA LEU A 131 -1.73 5.09 -10.85
C LEU A 131 -2.24 3.67 -10.65
N CYS A 132 -2.11 3.13 -9.44
CA CYS A 132 -2.59 1.79 -9.07
C CYS A 132 -3.91 1.83 -8.31
N ASN A 133 -4.30 3.00 -7.77
CA ASN A 133 -5.30 3.15 -6.71
C ASN A 133 -4.96 2.26 -5.49
N ALA A 134 -3.69 1.94 -5.28
CA ALA A 134 -3.23 1.07 -4.19
C ALA A 134 -2.93 1.89 -2.93
N ALA A 135 -3.62 1.54 -1.84
CA ALA A 135 -3.56 2.22 -0.54
C ALA A 135 -3.11 1.22 0.53
N ILE A 136 -1.82 1.16 0.81
CA ILE A 136 -1.23 0.11 1.65
C ILE A 136 -0.48 0.75 2.82
N VAL A 137 -0.67 0.18 4.01
CA VAL A 137 0.08 0.60 5.21
C VAL A 137 1.02 -0.52 5.62
N PHE A 138 2.29 -0.17 5.82
CA PHE A 138 3.34 -1.10 6.23
C PHE A 138 3.84 -0.78 7.63
N ASP A 139 4.24 -1.81 8.37
CA ASP A 139 5.15 -1.65 9.50
C ASP A 139 6.54 -1.28 8.95
N ARG A 140 7.12 -0.17 9.42
CA ARG A 140 8.42 0.32 8.95
C ARG A 140 9.62 -0.37 9.60
N ARG A 141 9.39 -1.31 10.51
CA ARG A 141 10.46 -2.04 11.20
C ARG A 141 10.92 -3.23 10.35
N LEU A 142 12.20 -3.29 10.10
CA LEU A 142 12.85 -4.41 9.45
C LEU A 142 14.10 -4.80 10.24
N ASP A 143 14.16 -6.05 10.73
CA ASP A 143 15.31 -6.59 11.50
C ASP A 143 15.73 -5.71 12.69
N GLY A 144 14.76 -5.09 13.36
CA GLY A 144 15.00 -4.21 14.49
C GLY A 144 15.40 -2.77 14.12
N GLN A 145 15.48 -2.45 12.85
CA GLN A 145 15.70 -1.10 12.34
C GLN A 145 14.38 -0.46 11.90
N GLU A 146 14.18 0.82 12.21
CA GLU A 146 13.10 1.63 11.67
C GLU A 146 13.56 2.27 10.36
N LEU A 147 12.77 2.09 9.30
CA LEU A 147 13.05 2.63 7.97
C LEU A 147 12.16 3.85 7.69
N ASP A 148 12.73 4.88 7.05
CA ASP A 148 12.00 6.03 6.54
C ASP A 148 11.95 5.97 5.02
N PHE A 149 10.76 6.08 4.45
CA PHE A 149 10.55 5.92 3.03
C PHE A 149 10.42 7.26 2.30
N GLY A 150 10.99 7.31 1.09
CA GLY A 150 10.84 8.37 0.13
C GLY A 150 10.46 7.84 -1.25
N THR A 151 10.18 8.75 -2.19
CA THR A 151 9.85 8.40 -3.58
C THR A 151 11.09 8.38 -4.45
N THR A 152 11.25 7.34 -5.28
CA THR A 152 12.35 7.31 -6.26
C THR A 152 12.09 8.19 -7.47
N GLY A 153 10.81 8.51 -7.73
CA GLY A 153 10.35 9.10 -8.98
C GLY A 153 10.28 8.09 -10.13
N ASN A 154 10.53 6.81 -9.84
CA ASN A 154 10.44 5.72 -10.80
C ASN A 154 9.20 4.85 -10.52
N LEU A 155 8.80 4.14 -11.57
CA LEU A 155 7.69 3.20 -11.56
C LEU A 155 8.16 1.85 -12.08
N ARG A 156 7.54 0.78 -11.63
CA ARG A 156 7.63 -0.55 -12.22
C ARG A 156 6.21 -1.10 -12.40
N LYS A 157 5.87 -1.50 -13.61
CA LYS A 157 4.50 -1.94 -13.94
C LYS A 157 3.44 -0.89 -13.55
N SER A 158 3.77 0.41 -13.77
CA SER A 158 2.95 1.58 -13.40
C SER A 158 2.78 1.79 -11.88
N ASP A 159 3.40 0.98 -11.03
CA ASP A 159 3.34 1.11 -9.57
C ASP A 159 4.56 1.85 -9.02
N LEU A 160 4.32 2.62 -7.97
CA LEU A 160 5.31 3.40 -7.24
C LEU A 160 6.49 2.54 -6.77
N VAL A 161 7.70 2.95 -7.10
CA VAL A 161 8.92 2.43 -6.48
C VAL A 161 9.36 3.41 -5.39
N MET A 162 9.27 2.96 -4.14
CA MET A 162 9.75 3.68 -2.96
C MET A 162 11.24 3.38 -2.73
N TYR A 163 11.90 4.12 -1.85
CA TYR A 163 13.20 3.75 -1.31
C TYR A 163 13.26 4.00 0.19
N ASP A 164 14.04 3.21 0.94
CA ASP A 164 14.37 3.53 2.32
C ASP A 164 15.58 4.47 2.37
N ARG A 165 15.56 5.45 3.29
CA ARG A 165 16.61 6.47 3.41
C ARG A 165 17.87 5.95 4.09
N GLN A 166 17.79 4.83 4.80
CA GLN A 166 18.88 4.24 5.57
C GLN A 166 19.89 3.52 4.67
N THR A 167 19.41 2.81 3.64
CA THR A 167 20.26 2.03 2.74
C THR A 167 20.10 2.40 1.27
N GLU A 168 19.13 3.26 0.97
CA GLU A 168 18.67 3.55 -0.40
C GLU A 168 18.26 2.29 -1.18
N SER A 169 17.84 1.22 -0.49
CA SER A 169 17.21 0.08 -1.18
C SER A 169 15.87 0.48 -1.75
N TRP A 170 15.53 -0.07 -2.92
CA TRP A 170 14.29 0.25 -3.64
C TRP A 170 13.21 -0.80 -3.37
N TRP A 171 11.99 -0.34 -3.17
CA TRP A 171 10.86 -1.14 -2.72
C TRP A 171 9.67 -0.97 -3.65
N GLN A 172 9.06 -2.09 -4.05
CA GLN A 172 7.80 -2.08 -4.79
C GLN A 172 6.65 -1.76 -3.83
N GLN A 173 5.93 -0.66 -4.04
CA GLN A 173 4.87 -0.24 -3.13
C GLN A 173 3.75 -1.28 -3.04
N TYR A 174 3.30 -1.84 -4.17
CA TYR A 174 2.18 -2.77 -4.18
C TYR A 174 2.45 -4.09 -3.44
N THR A 175 3.67 -4.60 -3.51
CA THR A 175 4.02 -5.89 -2.89
C THR A 175 4.69 -5.76 -1.52
N GLY A 176 5.23 -4.57 -1.18
CA GLY A 176 6.06 -4.36 0.00
C GLY A 176 7.43 -5.02 -0.09
N GLU A 177 7.85 -5.49 -1.26
CA GLU A 177 9.14 -6.17 -1.46
C GLU A 177 10.25 -5.20 -1.82
N ALA A 178 11.42 -5.35 -1.21
CA ALA A 178 12.64 -4.71 -1.64
C ALA A 178 13.12 -5.37 -2.93
N ILE A 179 13.24 -4.59 -4.00
CA ILE A 179 13.51 -5.09 -5.35
C ILE A 179 14.94 -4.83 -5.81
N ILE A 180 15.62 -3.82 -5.25
CA ILE A 180 17.03 -3.46 -5.54
C ILE A 180 17.69 -3.00 -4.25
N GLY A 181 18.97 -3.31 -4.07
CA GLY A 181 19.80 -2.80 -2.97
C GLY A 181 20.05 -3.80 -1.85
N THR A 182 20.57 -3.32 -0.73
CA THR A 182 20.98 -4.13 0.43
C THR A 182 19.85 -5.02 0.95
N HIS A 183 18.61 -4.52 0.92
CA HIS A 183 17.44 -5.25 1.38
C HIS A 183 16.75 -6.09 0.31
N ALA A 184 17.27 -6.19 -0.93
CA ALA A 184 16.65 -6.95 -2.00
C ALA A 184 16.21 -8.36 -1.56
N GLY A 185 14.96 -8.71 -1.84
CA GLY A 185 14.31 -9.96 -1.41
C GLY A 185 13.63 -9.91 -0.03
N ARG A 186 13.82 -8.82 0.74
CA ARG A 186 13.09 -8.62 2.01
C ARG A 186 11.69 -8.06 1.74
N LYS A 187 10.79 -8.22 2.69
CA LYS A 187 9.40 -7.78 2.58
C LYS A 187 8.96 -7.10 3.87
N LEU A 188 8.21 -6.01 3.72
CA LEU A 188 7.54 -5.32 4.83
C LEU A 188 6.25 -6.05 5.21
N ASP A 189 5.92 -6.00 6.49
CA ASP A 189 4.64 -6.48 6.99
C ASP A 189 3.53 -5.49 6.65
N VAL A 190 2.45 -5.99 6.05
CA VAL A 190 1.26 -5.20 5.70
C VAL A 190 0.30 -5.16 6.89
N LEU A 191 -0.12 -3.97 7.28
CA LEU A 191 -1.08 -3.76 8.36
C LEU A 191 -2.51 -3.72 7.80
N ALA A 192 -3.48 -4.23 8.58
CA ALA A 192 -4.89 -4.27 8.21
C ALA A 192 -5.51 -2.86 8.26
N SER A 193 -5.24 -2.06 7.24
CA SER A 193 -5.79 -0.73 7.04
C SER A 193 -7.05 -0.78 6.18
N ARG A 194 -7.85 0.30 6.20
CA ARG A 194 -9.02 0.46 5.31
C ARG A 194 -8.84 1.65 4.39
N LEU A 195 -9.36 1.51 3.17
CA LEU A 195 -9.65 2.64 2.29
C LEU A 195 -11.16 2.88 2.35
N GLU A 196 -11.58 3.93 3.04
CA GLU A 196 -12.98 4.18 3.36
C GLU A 196 -13.37 5.66 3.21
N SER A 197 -14.65 5.98 3.31
CA SER A 197 -15.09 7.37 3.35
C SER A 197 -14.77 8.03 4.69
N TRP A 198 -14.55 9.35 4.68
CA TRP A 198 -14.39 10.13 5.90
C TRP A 198 -15.55 9.95 6.87
N TRP A 199 -16.80 9.81 6.35
CA TRP A 199 -17.97 9.55 7.17
C TRP A 199 -17.86 8.23 7.95
N GLU A 200 -17.47 7.15 7.29
CA GLU A 200 -17.34 5.83 7.93
C GLU A 200 -16.27 5.84 9.01
N PHE A 201 -15.11 6.42 8.74
CA PHE A 201 -14.07 6.58 9.74
C PHE A 201 -14.57 7.35 10.97
N ARG A 202 -15.23 8.50 10.78
CA ARG A 202 -15.80 9.31 11.88
C ARG A 202 -16.82 8.55 12.73
N GLN A 203 -17.64 7.71 12.10
CA GLN A 203 -18.64 6.90 12.83
C GLN A 203 -17.97 5.83 13.69
N ARG A 204 -16.94 5.18 13.15
CA ARG A 204 -16.22 4.11 13.86
C ARG A 204 -15.29 4.62 14.95
N HIS A 205 -14.68 5.78 14.72
CA HIS A 205 -13.62 6.34 15.56
C HIS A 205 -13.84 7.83 15.87
N PRO A 206 -14.92 8.19 16.58
CA PRO A 206 -15.21 9.60 16.89
C PRO A 206 -14.12 10.27 17.78
N GLY A 207 -13.37 9.48 18.55
CA GLY A 207 -12.20 9.93 19.34
C GLY A 207 -10.85 9.76 18.62
N GLY A 208 -10.86 9.41 17.33
CA GLY A 208 -9.64 9.26 16.53
C GLY A 208 -9.05 10.61 16.11
N THR A 209 -7.95 10.53 15.35
CA THR A 209 -7.26 11.68 14.79
C THR A 209 -7.21 11.61 13.27
N VAL A 210 -6.95 12.75 12.63
CA VAL A 210 -6.79 12.83 11.18
C VAL A 210 -5.56 13.65 10.82
N LEU A 211 -4.82 13.18 9.84
CA LEU A 211 -3.69 13.90 9.25
C LEU A 211 -4.16 15.21 8.61
N VAL A 212 -3.46 16.29 8.92
CA VAL A 212 -3.59 17.58 8.23
C VAL A 212 -2.21 18.05 7.76
N PRO A 213 -2.14 18.85 6.68
CA PRO A 213 -0.84 19.30 6.17
C PRO A 213 -0.21 20.31 7.15
N THR A 214 1.10 20.23 7.33
CA THR A 214 1.88 21.20 8.08
C THR A 214 1.92 22.57 7.37
N SER A 215 1.85 22.55 6.04
CA SER A 215 1.84 23.73 5.17
C SER A 215 0.64 23.67 4.21
N PRO A 216 -0.54 24.14 4.59
CA PRO A 216 -1.77 24.00 3.80
C PRO A 216 -1.72 24.59 2.39
N GLY A 217 -0.84 25.55 2.13
CA GLY A 217 -0.68 26.19 0.83
C GLY A 217 0.41 25.58 -0.07
N SER A 218 1.12 24.53 0.37
CA SER A 218 2.25 23.97 -0.37
C SER A 218 1.82 23.19 -1.63
N ARG A 219 0.60 22.67 -1.63
CA ARG A 219 -0.03 21.95 -2.76
C ARG A 219 -1.50 22.35 -2.86
N PRO A 220 -2.12 22.21 -4.04
CA PRO A 220 -3.56 22.48 -4.19
C PRO A 220 -4.37 21.27 -3.66
N TYR A 221 -4.30 21.03 -2.34
CA TYR A 221 -4.98 19.92 -1.69
C TYR A 221 -6.49 19.92 -1.96
N GLY A 222 -7.04 18.74 -2.24
CA GLY A 222 -8.42 18.56 -2.72
C GLY A 222 -8.54 18.58 -4.24
N ALA A 223 -7.53 19.09 -4.96
CA ALA A 223 -7.44 18.92 -6.41
C ALA A 223 -6.70 17.62 -6.75
N ASN A 224 -7.22 16.89 -7.72
CA ASN A 224 -6.64 15.66 -8.25
C ASN A 224 -5.79 15.97 -9.50
N PRO A 225 -4.46 15.72 -9.48
CA PRO A 225 -3.61 15.88 -10.65
C PRO A 225 -3.83 14.78 -11.71
N TYR A 226 -4.50 13.67 -11.37
CA TYR A 226 -4.81 12.51 -12.22
C TYR A 226 -6.27 12.50 -12.67
N ALA A 227 -6.91 13.67 -12.86
CA ALA A 227 -8.33 13.76 -13.19
C ALA A 227 -8.71 12.93 -14.43
N GLY A 228 -9.71 12.05 -14.28
CA GLY A 228 -10.18 11.15 -15.33
C GLY A 228 -9.35 9.88 -15.52
N TYR A 229 -8.29 9.68 -14.73
CA TYR A 229 -7.43 8.53 -14.91
C TYR A 229 -8.15 7.19 -14.71
N ASP A 230 -8.98 7.06 -13.69
CA ASP A 230 -9.68 5.81 -13.38
C ASP A 230 -10.87 5.50 -14.34
N THR A 231 -11.05 6.33 -15.37
CA THR A 231 -11.96 6.11 -16.50
C THR A 231 -11.23 6.05 -17.84
N SER A 232 -9.90 6.12 -17.83
CA SER A 232 -9.08 5.97 -19.02
C SER A 232 -9.17 4.53 -19.57
N GLY A 233 -8.94 4.37 -20.87
CA GLY A 233 -8.99 3.05 -21.51
C GLY A 233 -7.75 2.19 -21.26
N PHE A 234 -6.62 2.81 -20.81
CA PHE A 234 -5.34 2.12 -20.65
C PHE A 234 -4.51 2.73 -19.50
N PRO A 235 -3.75 1.91 -18.75
CA PRO A 235 -2.90 2.38 -17.66
C PRO A 235 -1.73 3.25 -18.18
N PHE A 236 -1.38 4.28 -17.44
CA PHE A 236 -0.23 5.14 -17.74
C PHE A 236 1.08 4.42 -17.44
N LEU A 237 2.09 4.55 -18.33
CA LEU A 237 3.42 3.93 -18.18
C LEU A 237 3.35 2.43 -17.84
N TYR A 238 2.46 1.71 -18.52
CA TYR A 238 2.31 0.27 -18.41
C TYR A 238 2.52 -0.40 -19.77
N GLU A 239 3.51 -1.28 -19.86
CA GLU A 239 3.89 -1.99 -21.08
C GLU A 239 3.54 -3.49 -21.02
N GLY A 240 2.96 -3.94 -19.89
CA GLY A 240 2.60 -5.34 -19.69
C GLY A 240 1.26 -5.73 -20.32
N GLU A 241 0.94 -7.01 -20.23
CA GLU A 241 -0.35 -7.55 -20.66
C GLU A 241 -1.48 -7.07 -19.74
N VAL A 242 -2.64 -6.80 -20.32
CA VAL A 242 -3.84 -6.42 -19.59
C VAL A 242 -4.74 -7.63 -19.33
N PRO A 243 -5.48 -7.65 -18.20
CA PRO A 243 -6.37 -8.75 -17.89
C PRO A 243 -7.47 -8.89 -18.93
N GLN A 244 -7.85 -10.13 -19.25
CA GLN A 244 -8.96 -10.43 -20.14
C GLN A 244 -10.30 -10.37 -19.39
N GLY A 245 -11.37 -10.03 -20.12
CA GLY A 245 -12.75 -10.05 -19.58
C GLY A 245 -13.10 -8.93 -18.59
N ILE A 246 -12.16 -8.01 -18.32
CA ILE A 246 -12.39 -6.85 -17.44
C ILE A 246 -11.57 -5.66 -17.92
N ALA A 247 -12.11 -4.44 -17.79
CA ALA A 247 -11.35 -3.25 -18.14
C ALA A 247 -10.09 -3.12 -17.26
N PRO A 248 -8.93 -2.72 -17.84
CA PRO A 248 -7.67 -2.65 -17.08
C PRO A 248 -7.75 -1.78 -15.81
N LEU A 249 -8.48 -0.68 -15.87
CA LEU A 249 -8.70 0.27 -14.77
C LEU A 249 -10.01 0.03 -14.00
N ALA A 250 -10.65 -1.14 -14.20
CA ALA A 250 -11.73 -1.56 -13.30
C ALA A 250 -11.14 -1.87 -11.91
N ARG A 251 -11.85 -1.45 -10.85
CA ARG A 251 -11.43 -1.77 -9.48
C ARG A 251 -11.70 -3.23 -9.14
N VAL A 252 -10.74 -3.81 -8.46
CA VAL A 252 -10.82 -5.13 -7.86
C VAL A 252 -10.46 -5.06 -6.38
N VAL A 253 -11.02 -5.95 -5.59
CA VAL A 253 -10.64 -6.15 -4.19
C VAL A 253 -9.71 -7.34 -4.15
N VAL A 254 -8.53 -7.16 -3.56
CA VAL A 254 -7.50 -8.20 -3.47
C VAL A 254 -7.28 -8.57 -2.01
N VAL A 255 -7.38 -9.86 -1.71
CA VAL A 255 -7.07 -10.43 -0.38
C VAL A 255 -6.25 -11.70 -0.61
N GLU A 256 -5.08 -11.80 -0.01
CA GLU A 256 -4.24 -13.00 -0.04
C GLU A 256 -4.05 -13.61 -1.45
N GLY A 257 -3.81 -12.75 -2.45
CA GLY A 257 -3.56 -13.19 -3.83
C GLY A 257 -4.82 -13.63 -4.61
N GLN A 258 -6.01 -13.46 -4.06
CA GLN A 258 -7.29 -13.61 -4.75
C GLN A 258 -7.90 -12.24 -5.05
N ALA A 259 -8.57 -12.10 -6.19
CA ALA A 259 -9.21 -10.87 -6.57
C ALA A 259 -10.69 -11.05 -6.92
N TRP A 260 -11.52 -10.08 -6.53
CA TRP A 260 -12.93 -9.99 -6.88
C TRP A 260 -13.20 -8.65 -7.56
N SER A 261 -13.95 -8.66 -8.66
CA SER A 261 -14.34 -7.40 -9.30
C SER A 261 -15.23 -6.58 -8.34
N LEU A 262 -14.94 -5.28 -8.22
CA LEU A 262 -15.73 -4.39 -7.38
C LEU A 262 -17.18 -4.28 -7.89
N ALA A 263 -17.38 -4.44 -9.20
CA ALA A 263 -18.72 -4.47 -9.80
C ALA A 263 -19.56 -5.64 -9.28
N LEU A 264 -18.98 -6.85 -9.22
CA LEU A 264 -19.62 -8.02 -8.63
C LEU A 264 -19.93 -7.82 -7.13
N LEU A 265 -18.95 -7.32 -6.37
CA LEU A 265 -19.14 -7.09 -4.95
C LEU A 265 -20.23 -6.04 -4.68
N ARG A 266 -20.26 -4.97 -5.49
CA ARG A 266 -21.33 -3.97 -5.44
C ARG A 266 -22.71 -4.55 -5.75
N GLU A 267 -22.82 -5.45 -6.74
CA GLU A 267 -24.08 -6.12 -7.10
C GLU A 267 -24.59 -7.02 -5.96
N LYS A 268 -23.68 -7.77 -5.33
CA LYS A 268 -24.02 -8.73 -4.25
C LYS A 268 -24.17 -8.07 -2.89
N GLY A 269 -23.58 -6.89 -2.66
CA GLY A 269 -23.47 -6.23 -1.36
C GLY A 269 -22.43 -6.91 -0.45
N SER A 270 -22.38 -8.24 -0.43
CA SER A 270 -21.37 -9.01 0.29
C SER A 270 -21.03 -10.32 -0.43
N ILE A 271 -19.80 -10.79 -0.24
CA ILE A 271 -19.30 -12.08 -0.74
C ILE A 271 -18.59 -12.78 0.41
N THR A 272 -18.91 -14.06 0.63
CA THR A 272 -18.23 -14.92 1.59
C THR A 272 -17.39 -15.95 0.85
N SER A 273 -16.14 -16.12 1.25
CA SER A 273 -15.19 -17.11 0.72
C SER A 273 -14.47 -17.78 1.89
N GLY A 274 -14.92 -18.98 2.28
CA GLY A 274 -14.47 -19.61 3.52
C GLY A 274 -14.88 -18.78 4.75
N ASP A 275 -13.89 -18.39 5.55
CA ASP A 275 -14.06 -17.50 6.71
C ASP A 275 -13.93 -16.00 6.36
N LEU A 276 -13.51 -15.68 5.13
CA LEU A 276 -13.38 -14.31 4.63
C LEU A 276 -14.74 -13.77 4.21
N MET A 277 -15.10 -12.58 4.70
CA MET A 277 -16.25 -11.81 4.30
C MET A 277 -15.81 -10.48 3.70
N LEU A 278 -16.19 -10.24 2.45
CA LEU A 278 -16.07 -8.96 1.77
C LEU A 278 -17.42 -8.26 1.78
N THR A 279 -17.46 -6.98 2.16
CA THR A 279 -18.69 -6.19 2.16
C THR A 279 -18.48 -4.89 1.41
N TRP A 280 -19.46 -4.51 0.59
CA TRP A 280 -19.47 -3.21 -0.10
C TRP A 280 -20.58 -2.33 0.47
N MET A 281 -20.24 -1.06 0.71
CA MET A 281 -21.20 -0.03 1.12
C MET A 281 -21.05 1.22 0.22
N PRO A 282 -22.17 1.92 -0.08
CA PRO A 282 -22.09 3.19 -0.77
C PRO A 282 -21.49 4.27 0.15
N GLY A 283 -20.96 5.36 -0.43
CA GLY A 283 -20.59 6.54 0.37
C GLY A 283 -19.19 7.07 0.14
N GLN A 284 -18.31 6.31 -0.53
CA GLN A 284 -16.97 6.78 -0.88
C GLN A 284 -16.90 7.27 -2.33
N ARG A 285 -16.25 8.40 -2.55
CA ARG A 285 -15.93 8.93 -3.89
C ARG A 285 -14.57 8.47 -4.37
N SER A 286 -14.39 8.47 -5.69
CA SER A 286 -13.08 8.26 -6.30
C SER A 286 -12.23 9.52 -6.18
N ALA A 287 -10.98 9.37 -5.72
CA ALA A 287 -9.99 10.45 -5.75
C ALA A 287 -9.42 10.71 -7.15
N LEU A 288 -9.67 9.82 -8.13
CA LEU A 288 -9.03 9.81 -9.45
C LEU A 288 -9.96 10.18 -10.61
N ASP A 289 -11.25 10.42 -10.34
CA ASP A 289 -12.27 10.71 -11.38
C ASP A 289 -12.27 12.18 -11.80
N ARG A 290 -12.54 13.09 -10.89
CA ARG A 290 -12.68 14.52 -11.19
C ARG A 290 -11.50 15.31 -10.65
N ARG A 291 -11.28 16.52 -11.22
CA ARG A 291 -10.26 17.45 -10.69
C ARG A 291 -10.53 17.82 -9.23
N ASP A 292 -11.77 18.10 -8.90
CA ASP A 292 -12.20 18.24 -7.50
C ASP A 292 -12.56 16.85 -6.96
N ILE A 293 -11.81 16.38 -5.97
CA ILE A 293 -12.01 15.06 -5.36
C ILE A 293 -13.42 14.94 -4.78
N THR A 294 -13.98 16.04 -4.25
CA THR A 294 -15.33 16.05 -3.68
C THR A 294 -16.44 15.86 -4.72
N ALA A 295 -16.13 16.05 -6.00
CA ALA A 295 -17.04 15.85 -7.12
C ALA A 295 -16.84 14.50 -7.85
N GLY A 296 -15.91 13.65 -7.39
CA GLY A 296 -15.65 12.34 -7.97
C GLY A 296 -16.88 11.42 -7.92
N ARG A 297 -16.94 10.45 -8.85
CA ARG A 297 -18.04 9.46 -8.84
C ARG A 297 -18.01 8.60 -7.60
N MET A 298 -19.19 8.10 -7.21
CA MET A 298 -19.33 7.17 -6.07
C MET A 298 -18.82 5.79 -6.47
N VAL A 299 -17.83 5.28 -5.72
CA VAL A 299 -17.25 3.95 -5.92
C VAL A 299 -17.61 3.00 -4.77
N GLY A 300 -17.93 3.54 -3.61
CA GLY A 300 -18.24 2.79 -2.39
C GLY A 300 -16.99 2.34 -1.65
N THR A 301 -17.20 1.94 -0.41
CA THR A 301 -16.19 1.41 0.50
C THR A 301 -16.26 -0.11 0.53
N VAL A 302 -15.11 -0.74 0.66
CA VAL A 302 -15.00 -2.18 0.89
C VAL A 302 -14.44 -2.43 2.27
N THR A 303 -14.97 -3.46 2.95
CA THR A 303 -14.33 -4.06 4.12
C THR A 303 -14.00 -5.52 3.83
N ALA A 304 -12.85 -5.98 4.29
CA ALA A 304 -12.45 -7.38 4.25
C ALA A 304 -12.17 -7.85 5.68
N GLN A 305 -12.93 -8.86 6.12
CA GLN A 305 -12.88 -9.35 7.49
C GLN A 305 -12.88 -10.87 7.53
N ARG A 306 -12.14 -11.45 8.48
CA ARG A 306 -12.28 -12.85 8.85
C ARG A 306 -13.26 -13.00 9.99
N GLN A 307 -14.12 -13.99 9.86
CA GLN A 307 -15.01 -14.41 10.94
C GLN A 307 -14.22 -15.32 11.89
N THR A 308 -14.15 -14.94 13.16
CA THR A 308 -13.51 -15.71 14.22
C THR A 308 -14.53 -16.07 15.29
N GLY A 309 -14.16 -16.92 16.25
CA GLY A 309 -15.05 -17.23 17.38
C GLY A 309 -15.39 -16.01 18.25
N ASP A 310 -14.53 -14.98 18.25
CA ASP A 310 -14.67 -13.75 19.03
C ASP A 310 -15.28 -12.59 18.22
N GLY A 311 -15.65 -12.81 16.95
CA GLY A 311 -16.23 -11.80 16.06
C GLY A 311 -15.46 -11.62 14.76
N ALA A 312 -15.76 -10.53 14.03
CA ALA A 312 -15.12 -10.20 12.77
C ALA A 312 -13.84 -9.37 12.99
N VAL A 313 -12.73 -9.76 12.38
CA VAL A 313 -11.42 -9.09 12.45
C VAL A 313 -11.01 -8.62 11.07
N ASP A 314 -10.59 -7.36 10.95
CA ASP A 314 -10.08 -6.81 9.70
C ASP A 314 -8.82 -7.56 9.27
N VAL A 315 -8.72 -7.86 7.98
CA VAL A 315 -7.54 -8.46 7.36
C VAL A 315 -6.93 -7.48 6.34
N PRO A 316 -5.63 -7.57 6.06
CA PRO A 316 -5.02 -6.79 5.00
C PRO A 316 -5.73 -7.05 3.66
N TYR A 317 -6.09 -5.98 2.96
CA TYR A 317 -6.67 -6.03 1.62
C TYR A 317 -6.29 -4.77 0.85
N ASP A 318 -6.45 -4.80 -0.47
CA ASP A 318 -6.32 -3.62 -1.30
C ASP A 318 -7.49 -3.48 -2.27
N VAL A 319 -7.85 -2.24 -2.59
CA VAL A 319 -8.80 -1.89 -3.65
C VAL A 319 -8.03 -1.24 -4.78
N THR A 320 -7.51 -2.06 -5.67
CA THR A 320 -6.61 -1.66 -6.76
C THR A 320 -7.29 -1.78 -8.13
N PHE A 321 -6.58 -1.42 -9.20
CA PHE A 321 -7.01 -1.66 -10.55
C PHE A 321 -6.70 -3.09 -11.02
N ALA A 322 -7.53 -3.62 -11.92
CA ALA A 322 -7.42 -5.00 -12.41
C ALA A 322 -6.06 -5.29 -13.06
N PHE A 323 -5.48 -4.31 -13.79
CA PHE A 323 -4.17 -4.47 -14.40
C PHE A 323 -3.04 -4.65 -13.35
N VAL A 324 -3.15 -3.98 -12.19
CA VAL A 324 -2.16 -4.09 -11.11
C VAL A 324 -2.16 -5.51 -10.55
N PHE A 325 -3.34 -6.02 -10.20
CA PHE A 325 -3.45 -7.41 -9.75
C PHE A 325 -2.86 -8.38 -10.78
N HIS A 326 -3.23 -8.24 -12.06
CA HIS A 326 -2.73 -9.09 -13.14
C HIS A 326 -1.21 -8.96 -13.31
N ALA A 327 -0.65 -7.76 -13.24
CA ALA A 327 0.78 -7.50 -13.41
C ALA A 327 1.65 -8.15 -12.31
N PHE A 328 1.14 -8.20 -11.07
CA PHE A 328 1.89 -8.77 -9.92
C PHE A 328 1.44 -10.19 -9.53
N THR A 329 0.32 -10.67 -10.11
CA THR A 329 -0.21 -12.01 -9.90
C THR A 329 -0.74 -12.56 -11.24
N PRO A 330 0.15 -12.80 -12.22
CA PRO A 330 -0.27 -13.10 -13.61
C PRO A 330 -1.12 -14.39 -13.74
N GLU A 331 -0.89 -15.37 -12.88
CA GLU A 331 -1.69 -16.61 -12.81
C GLU A 331 -2.99 -16.43 -11.99
N GLY A 332 -3.16 -15.26 -11.34
CA GLY A 332 -4.32 -14.95 -10.50
C GLY A 332 -5.58 -14.72 -11.32
N LYS A 333 -6.71 -15.25 -10.85
CA LYS A 333 -8.02 -15.05 -11.48
C LYS A 333 -8.78 -13.92 -10.79
N ILE A 334 -9.44 -13.08 -11.58
CA ILE A 334 -10.37 -12.06 -11.08
C ILE A 334 -11.79 -12.65 -11.12
N ILE A 335 -12.35 -12.91 -9.97
CA ILE A 335 -13.72 -13.42 -9.83
C ILE A 335 -14.69 -12.30 -10.23
N GLY A 336 -15.60 -12.59 -11.17
CA GLY A 336 -16.55 -11.62 -11.72
C GLY A 336 -16.01 -10.83 -12.92
N ALA A 337 -14.86 -11.20 -13.50
CA ALA A 337 -14.51 -10.86 -14.87
C ALA A 337 -15.34 -11.73 -15.85
N ALA A 338 -15.65 -11.21 -17.03
CA ALA A 338 -16.29 -11.99 -18.09
C ALA A 338 -15.33 -13.09 -18.57
N GLN A 339 -15.86 -14.28 -18.85
CA GLN A 339 -15.08 -15.41 -19.39
C GLN A 339 -14.88 -15.25 -20.91
#